data_b3a788ed29f946abead1e234ed78a7ab
#
_entry.id   b3a788ed29f946abead1e234ed78a7ab
#
_cell.length_a   1.000
_cell.length_b   1.000
_cell.length_c   1.000
_cell.angle_alpha   90.00
_cell.angle_beta   90.00
_cell.angle_gamma   90.00
#
_symmetry.space_group_name_H-M   'P 1'
#
loop_
_entity.id
_entity.type
_entity.pdbx_description
1 polymer ?
#
loop_
_entity_poly.entity_id
_entity_poly.type
_entity_poly.pdbx_seq_one_letter_code
_entity_poly.pdbx_strand_id
1 'polypeptide(L)'
;KTAQYGNALAVMAARPVIGNEPFAVMWGDEFISANPPRLRQIIDVHRKYGGIVISGVRIESKDDVSRYGIADMAPVEEGIFKIKKIVEKPLPQEAPSNLATHGAYILPPEIFGIIENLKPSKGGEIWLIDAINQLIDSGYPVYACEIKNGKYYDTGNKTEYLKTVIEFALNHPDFSKDIKEYIRGLRLE
;
A
#
# COMPACT_ATOMS: atom_id res chain seq x y z
N LYS A 1 -15.95 -13.95 -23.83
CA LYS A 1 -14.79 -13.93 -22.88
C LYS A 1 -15.06 -12.78 -21.92
N THR A 2 -15.29 -13.06 -20.64
CA THR A 2 -15.27 -12.04 -19.59
C THR A 2 -13.89 -11.37 -19.61
N ALA A 3 -13.85 -10.04 -19.70
CA ALA A 3 -12.58 -9.31 -19.65
C ALA A 3 -11.89 -9.64 -18.33
N GLN A 4 -10.60 -9.93 -18.37
CA GLN A 4 -9.79 -10.08 -17.17
C GLN A 4 -9.79 -8.73 -16.41
N TYR A 5 -9.84 -8.77 -15.09
CA TYR A 5 -9.79 -7.59 -14.22
C TYR A 5 -8.90 -7.85 -13.01
N GLY A 6 -8.53 -6.81 -12.30
CA GLY A 6 -7.68 -6.85 -11.13
C GLY A 6 -6.64 -5.74 -11.13
N ASN A 7 -6.08 -5.43 -9.97
CA ASN A 7 -5.18 -4.29 -9.80
C ASN A 7 -3.84 -4.43 -10.52
N ALA A 8 -3.37 -5.67 -10.80
CA ALA A 8 -2.19 -5.89 -11.61
C ALA A 8 -2.36 -5.40 -13.06
N LEU A 9 -3.58 -5.45 -13.60
CA LEU A 9 -3.84 -4.98 -14.97
C LEU A 9 -3.75 -3.46 -15.10
N ALA A 10 -4.10 -2.72 -14.04
CA ALA A 10 -3.89 -1.28 -13.99
C ALA A 10 -2.39 -0.94 -14.06
N VAL A 11 -1.56 -1.71 -13.35
CA VAL A 11 -0.08 -1.59 -13.43
C VAL A 11 0.41 -1.95 -14.84
N MET A 12 -0.09 -3.06 -15.41
CA MET A 12 0.28 -3.50 -16.77
C MET A 12 -0.04 -2.45 -17.84
N ALA A 13 -1.13 -1.71 -17.70
CA ALA A 13 -1.51 -0.65 -18.64
C ALA A 13 -0.50 0.50 -18.71
N ALA A 14 0.32 0.70 -17.68
CA ALA A 14 1.37 1.72 -17.66
C ALA A 14 2.66 1.30 -18.37
N ARG A 15 2.83 0.01 -18.73
CA ARG A 15 4.05 -0.53 -19.37
C ARG A 15 4.58 0.30 -20.55
N PRO A 16 3.74 0.76 -21.49
CA PRO A 16 4.25 1.52 -22.66
C PRO A 16 4.89 2.86 -22.29
N VAL A 17 4.51 3.43 -21.13
CA VAL A 17 5.04 4.71 -20.65
C VAL A 17 6.25 4.50 -19.74
N ILE A 18 6.24 3.46 -18.92
CA ILE A 18 7.31 3.13 -17.96
C ILE A 18 8.57 2.61 -18.70
N GLY A 19 8.39 1.76 -19.72
CA GLY A 19 9.52 1.13 -20.39
C GLY A 19 10.27 0.15 -19.47
N ASN A 20 11.58 0.33 -19.35
CA ASN A 20 12.50 -0.57 -18.64
C ASN A 20 13.08 0.06 -17.35
N GLU A 21 12.41 1.01 -16.75
CA GLU A 21 12.86 1.66 -15.52
C GLU A 21 12.10 1.16 -14.28
N PRO A 22 12.74 1.14 -13.10
CA PRO A 22 12.00 0.98 -11.84
C PRO A 22 11.01 2.13 -11.67
N PHE A 23 9.83 1.82 -11.15
CA PHE A 23 8.76 2.80 -11.03
C PHE A 23 8.00 2.68 -9.71
N ALA A 24 7.37 3.78 -9.30
CA ALA A 24 6.48 3.80 -8.16
C ALA A 24 5.03 3.54 -8.58
N VAL A 25 4.35 2.68 -7.81
CA VAL A 25 2.89 2.51 -7.87
C VAL A 25 2.31 3.04 -6.58
N MET A 26 1.27 3.86 -6.68
CA MET A 26 0.50 4.35 -5.54
C MET A 26 -0.98 4.24 -5.86
N TRP A 27 -1.77 3.65 -4.94
CA TRP A 27 -3.22 3.65 -5.08
C TRP A 27 -3.79 5.03 -4.75
N GLY A 28 -4.84 5.44 -5.46
CA GLY A 28 -5.40 6.78 -5.34
C GLY A 28 -6.44 6.94 -4.23
N ASP A 29 -6.80 5.86 -3.56
CA ASP A 29 -7.85 5.78 -2.55
C ASP A 29 -7.32 5.57 -1.12
N GLU A 30 -6.01 5.73 -0.93
CA GLU A 30 -5.37 5.70 0.39
C GLU A 30 -4.06 6.51 0.37
N PHE A 31 -3.67 7.05 1.51
CA PHE A 31 -2.36 7.69 1.64
C PHE A 31 -1.85 7.67 3.08
N ILE A 32 -0.54 7.94 3.23
CA ILE A 32 0.09 8.17 4.54
C ILE A 32 0.63 9.59 4.55
N SER A 33 0.09 10.41 5.45
CA SER A 33 0.68 11.73 5.76
C SER A 33 1.84 11.51 6.70
N ALA A 34 3.06 11.64 6.21
CA ALA A 34 4.29 11.36 6.96
C ALA A 34 5.38 12.40 6.70
N ASN A 35 6.28 12.54 7.66
CA ASN A 35 7.50 13.34 7.50
C ASN A 35 8.73 12.53 7.95
N PRO A 36 9.67 12.16 7.02
CA PRO A 36 9.63 12.39 5.57
C PRO A 36 8.44 11.72 4.87
N PRO A 37 8.04 12.20 3.66
CA PRO A 37 6.92 11.60 2.92
C PRO A 37 7.10 10.10 2.65
N ARG A 38 6.00 9.33 2.63
CA ARG A 38 5.99 7.87 2.38
C ARG A 38 6.88 7.47 1.19
N LEU A 39 6.69 8.12 0.04
CA LEU A 39 7.45 7.80 -1.16
C LEU A 39 8.95 8.00 -0.97
N ARG A 40 9.37 9.03 -0.24
CA ARG A 40 10.78 9.27 0.07
C ARG A 40 11.36 8.13 0.90
N GLN A 41 10.64 7.67 1.93
CA GLN A 41 11.11 6.59 2.79
C GLN A 41 11.33 5.30 2.01
N ILE A 42 10.36 4.89 1.14
CA ILE A 42 10.51 3.67 0.34
C ILE A 42 11.58 3.80 -0.76
N ILE A 43 11.78 4.98 -1.34
CA ILE A 43 12.88 5.24 -2.29
C ILE A 43 14.25 5.09 -1.60
N ASP A 44 14.40 5.59 -0.38
CA ASP A 44 15.68 5.49 0.35
C ASP A 44 16.01 4.04 0.68
N VAL A 45 15.00 3.20 1.02
CA VAL A 45 15.19 1.75 1.19
C VAL A 45 15.58 1.09 -0.13
N HIS A 46 14.90 1.43 -1.23
CA HIS A 46 15.22 0.90 -2.55
C HIS A 46 16.65 1.25 -2.99
N ARG A 47 17.09 2.48 -2.73
CA ARG A 47 18.47 2.90 -3.03
C ARG A 47 19.50 2.13 -2.23
N LYS A 48 19.17 1.75 -0.99
CA LYS A 48 20.08 1.04 -0.10
C LYS A 48 20.17 -0.45 -0.40
N TYR A 49 19.06 -1.10 -0.68
CA TYR A 49 18.96 -2.56 -0.76
C TYR A 49 18.63 -3.08 -2.16
N GLY A 50 18.19 -2.23 -3.08
CA GLY A 50 17.64 -2.65 -4.36
C GLY A 50 16.29 -3.35 -4.21
N GLY A 51 15.89 -4.08 -5.25
CA GLY A 51 14.69 -4.93 -5.24
C GLY A 51 13.38 -4.18 -5.19
N ILE A 52 12.31 -4.90 -4.87
CA ILE A 52 10.99 -4.33 -4.61
C ILE A 52 10.96 -3.76 -3.20
N VAL A 53 10.35 -2.59 -3.03
CA VAL A 53 10.05 -2.03 -1.70
C VAL A 53 8.57 -1.72 -1.61
N ILE A 54 7.94 -2.18 -0.55
CA ILE A 54 6.52 -1.97 -0.26
C ILE A 54 6.40 -1.17 1.04
N SER A 55 5.57 -0.14 1.05
CA SER A 55 5.26 0.56 2.30
C SER A 55 4.45 -0.34 3.23
N GLY A 56 4.74 -0.30 4.51
CA GLY A 56 4.06 -1.06 5.55
C GLY A 56 3.54 -0.20 6.67
N VAL A 57 2.42 -0.61 7.27
CA VAL A 57 1.85 0.00 8.46
C VAL A 57 1.48 -1.11 9.45
N ARG A 58 1.77 -0.91 10.72
CA ARG A 58 1.33 -1.86 11.75
C ARG A 58 -0.14 -1.72 12.02
N ILE A 59 -0.83 -2.85 12.03
CA ILE A 59 -2.23 -2.94 12.38
C ILE A 59 -2.34 -3.28 13.87
N GLU A 60 -3.10 -2.48 14.60
CA GLU A 60 -3.32 -2.66 16.03
C GLU A 60 -4.40 -3.71 16.31
N SER A 61 -5.49 -3.70 15.55
CA SER A 61 -6.59 -4.65 15.68
C SER A 61 -6.33 -5.92 14.87
N LYS A 62 -6.39 -7.08 15.53
CA LYS A 62 -6.26 -8.38 14.84
C LYS A 62 -7.34 -8.61 13.78
N ASP A 63 -8.53 -8.05 13.94
CA ASP A 63 -9.63 -8.23 13.00
C ASP A 63 -9.41 -7.47 11.69
N ASP A 64 -8.65 -6.36 11.73
CA ASP A 64 -8.34 -5.56 10.56
C ASP A 64 -7.33 -6.19 9.60
N VAL A 65 -6.58 -7.22 10.03
CA VAL A 65 -5.61 -7.91 9.14
C VAL A 65 -6.30 -8.54 7.92
N SER A 66 -7.57 -8.93 8.06
CA SER A 66 -8.37 -9.50 6.95
C SER A 66 -8.73 -8.50 5.85
N ARG A 67 -8.40 -7.23 6.02
CA ARG A 67 -8.63 -6.17 5.03
C ARG A 67 -7.46 -5.98 4.07
N TYR A 68 -6.26 -6.43 4.43
CA TYR A 68 -4.99 -6.06 3.78
C TYR A 68 -4.14 -7.28 3.44
N GLY A 69 -3.15 -7.06 2.58
CA GLY A 69 -2.05 -8.00 2.41
C GLY A 69 -1.13 -7.96 3.64
N ILE A 70 -0.85 -9.09 4.24
CA ILE A 70 -0.01 -9.21 5.44
C ILE A 70 1.30 -9.89 5.10
N ALA A 71 2.42 -9.26 5.46
CA ALA A 71 3.75 -9.77 5.15
C ALA A 71 4.23 -10.84 6.15
N ASP A 72 4.66 -12.00 5.64
CA ASP A 72 5.63 -12.87 6.33
C ASP A 72 7.02 -12.32 6.06
N MET A 73 7.76 -12.01 7.13
CA MET A 73 8.95 -11.20 7.01
C MET A 73 10.02 -11.54 8.06
N ALA A 74 11.26 -11.18 7.75
CA ALA A 74 12.38 -11.21 8.68
C ALA A 74 12.97 -9.81 8.86
N PRO A 75 13.37 -9.39 10.07
CA PRO A 75 13.97 -8.09 10.30
C PRO A 75 15.32 -7.97 9.59
N VAL A 76 15.58 -6.79 9.00
CA VAL A 76 16.87 -6.41 8.41
C VAL A 76 17.51 -5.30 9.23
N GLU A 77 16.74 -4.25 9.50
CA GLU A 77 17.07 -3.17 10.42
C GLU A 77 15.77 -2.57 10.98
N GLU A 78 15.87 -1.58 11.85
CA GLU A 78 14.69 -0.96 12.46
C GLU A 78 13.72 -0.38 11.42
N GLY A 79 12.52 -0.93 11.36
CA GLY A 79 11.47 -0.55 10.42
C GLY A 79 11.65 -1.10 9.01
N ILE A 80 12.69 -1.90 8.74
CA ILE A 80 12.93 -2.53 7.43
C ILE A 80 12.96 -4.05 7.58
N PHE A 81 12.18 -4.73 6.76
CA PHE A 81 12.00 -6.17 6.82
C PHE A 81 12.17 -6.77 5.43
N LYS A 82 12.83 -7.92 5.34
CA LYS A 82 12.83 -8.73 4.11
C LYS A 82 11.56 -9.56 4.07
N ILE A 83 10.79 -9.42 3.02
CA ILE A 83 9.53 -10.18 2.82
C ILE A 83 9.87 -11.56 2.28
N LYS A 84 9.26 -12.58 2.88
CA LYS A 84 9.31 -13.98 2.43
C LYS A 84 8.06 -14.34 1.63
N LYS A 85 6.93 -13.75 1.99
CA LYS A 85 5.63 -13.96 1.35
C LYS A 85 4.65 -12.86 1.76
N ILE A 86 3.69 -12.56 0.92
CA ILE A 86 2.53 -11.72 1.27
C ILE A 86 1.28 -12.57 1.15
N VAL A 87 0.47 -12.58 2.22
CA VAL A 87 -0.82 -13.27 2.27
C VAL A 87 -1.93 -12.24 2.14
N GLU A 88 -2.69 -12.32 1.04
CA GLU A 88 -3.78 -11.37 0.76
C GLU A 88 -5.00 -11.69 1.60
N LYS A 89 -5.41 -10.73 2.44
CA LYS A 89 -6.61 -10.79 3.28
C LYS A 89 -6.71 -12.13 4.03
N PRO A 90 -5.74 -12.46 4.89
CA PRO A 90 -5.76 -13.70 5.67
C PRO A 90 -6.86 -13.67 6.72
N LEU A 91 -7.26 -14.82 7.21
CA LEU A 91 -8.02 -14.87 8.47
C LEU A 91 -7.12 -14.40 9.63
N PRO A 92 -7.68 -13.81 10.70
CA PRO A 92 -6.88 -13.28 11.82
C PRO A 92 -5.90 -14.28 12.44
N GLN A 93 -6.31 -15.57 12.51
CA GLN A 93 -5.47 -16.66 13.03
C GLN A 93 -4.39 -17.16 12.05
N GLU A 94 -4.49 -16.79 10.76
CA GLU A 94 -3.58 -17.19 9.68
C GLU A 94 -2.61 -16.07 9.29
N ALA A 95 -2.82 -14.88 9.84
CA ALA A 95 -1.98 -13.72 9.54
C ALA A 95 -0.54 -13.97 10.06
N PRO A 96 0.49 -13.91 9.17
CA PRO A 96 1.86 -14.22 9.56
C PRO A 96 2.50 -13.14 10.45
N SER A 97 1.93 -11.94 10.46
CA SER A 97 2.36 -10.81 11.27
C SER A 97 1.22 -9.79 11.43
N ASN A 98 1.53 -8.62 11.98
CA ASN A 98 0.63 -7.47 11.99
C ASN A 98 1.12 -6.32 11.08
N LEU A 99 2.09 -6.57 10.19
CA LEU A 99 2.52 -5.57 9.22
C LEU A 99 1.71 -5.72 7.93
N ALA A 100 0.80 -4.78 7.72
CA ALA A 100 0.06 -4.69 6.48
C ALA A 100 0.90 -3.99 5.41
N THR A 101 0.86 -4.54 4.20
CA THR A 101 1.43 -3.90 3.01
C THR A 101 0.40 -2.95 2.42
N HIS A 102 0.72 -1.68 2.42
CA HIS A 102 -0.17 -0.62 1.94
C HIS A 102 0.34 0.01 0.66
N GLY A 103 -0.52 0.18 -0.26
CA GLY A 103 -0.63 0.84 -1.56
C GLY A 103 0.47 1.73 -2.10
N ALA A 104 1.72 1.63 -1.64
CA ALA A 104 2.86 2.25 -2.29
C ALA A 104 3.98 1.23 -2.47
N TYR A 105 4.45 1.12 -3.69
CA TYR A 105 5.43 0.13 -4.14
C TYR A 105 6.51 0.80 -4.98
N ILE A 106 7.75 0.34 -4.85
CA ILE A 106 8.77 0.51 -5.90
C ILE A 106 8.89 -0.85 -6.59
N LEU A 107 8.59 -0.89 -7.88
CA LEU A 107 8.55 -2.11 -8.67
C LEU A 107 9.61 -2.06 -9.77
N PRO A 108 10.22 -3.21 -10.12
CA PRO A 108 11.10 -3.32 -11.27
C PRO A 108 10.29 -3.57 -12.54
N PRO A 109 10.82 -3.26 -13.73
CA PRO A 109 10.14 -3.50 -15.01
C PRO A 109 9.88 -4.99 -15.30
N GLU A 110 10.63 -5.91 -14.69
CA GLU A 110 10.43 -7.36 -14.80
C GLU A 110 9.05 -7.81 -14.33
N ILE A 111 8.38 -7.02 -13.47
CA ILE A 111 7.03 -7.29 -12.98
C ILE A 111 6.03 -7.42 -14.15
N PHE A 112 6.22 -6.69 -15.24
CA PHE A 112 5.33 -6.74 -16.40
C PHE A 112 5.29 -8.12 -17.04
N GLY A 113 6.46 -8.76 -17.20
CA GLY A 113 6.55 -10.11 -17.75
C GLY A 113 5.88 -11.16 -16.87
N ILE A 114 5.90 -10.95 -15.55
CA ILE A 114 5.19 -11.82 -14.60
C ILE A 114 3.67 -11.60 -14.72
N ILE A 115 3.20 -10.35 -14.70
CA ILE A 115 1.76 -10.03 -14.78
C ILE A 115 1.14 -10.58 -16.08
N GLU A 116 1.85 -10.49 -17.20
CA GLU A 116 1.39 -10.97 -18.50
C GLU A 116 1.06 -12.48 -18.51
N ASN A 117 1.74 -13.26 -17.67
CA ASN A 117 1.58 -14.71 -17.55
C ASN A 117 0.75 -15.15 -16.33
N LEU A 118 0.27 -14.22 -15.49
CA LEU A 118 -0.56 -14.55 -14.34
C LEU A 118 -1.90 -15.11 -14.77
N LYS A 119 -2.36 -16.10 -14.00
CA LYS A 119 -3.74 -16.58 -14.07
C LYS A 119 -4.57 -15.89 -12.99
N PRO A 120 -5.86 -15.66 -13.24
CA PRO A 120 -6.77 -15.18 -12.21
C PRO A 120 -6.72 -16.08 -10.97
N SER A 121 -6.70 -15.46 -9.78
CA SER A 121 -6.66 -16.15 -8.50
C SER A 121 -7.93 -15.86 -7.68
N LYS A 122 -7.81 -15.40 -6.45
CA LYS A 122 -8.93 -15.12 -5.55
C LYS A 122 -9.95 -14.18 -6.20
N GLY A 123 -11.22 -14.59 -6.24
CA GLY A 123 -12.30 -13.81 -6.87
C GLY A 123 -12.27 -13.74 -8.39
N GLY A 124 -11.38 -14.48 -9.07
CA GLY A 124 -11.22 -14.41 -10.53
C GLY A 124 -10.42 -13.20 -11.00
N GLU A 125 -9.73 -12.52 -10.08
CA GLU A 125 -8.94 -11.32 -10.35
C GLU A 125 -7.44 -11.63 -10.54
N ILE A 126 -6.74 -10.71 -11.22
CA ILE A 126 -5.28 -10.73 -11.35
C ILE A 126 -4.70 -9.73 -10.36
N TRP A 127 -4.09 -10.25 -9.31
CA TRP A 127 -3.57 -9.45 -8.20
C TRP A 127 -2.08 -9.12 -8.37
N LEU A 128 -1.70 -7.87 -8.09
CA LEU A 128 -0.30 -7.45 -8.08
C LEU A 128 0.52 -8.23 -7.05
N ILE A 129 -0.09 -8.59 -5.92
CA ILE A 129 0.55 -9.38 -4.87
C ILE A 129 0.95 -10.77 -5.36
N ASP A 130 0.17 -11.38 -6.25
CA ASP A 130 0.54 -12.67 -6.85
C ASP A 130 1.79 -12.55 -7.74
N ALA A 131 1.90 -11.46 -8.49
CA ALA A 131 3.12 -11.17 -9.27
C ALA A 131 4.34 -10.95 -8.37
N ILE A 132 4.17 -10.21 -7.28
CA ILE A 132 5.25 -9.97 -6.29
C ILE A 132 5.66 -11.29 -5.64
N ASN A 133 4.72 -12.14 -5.23
CA ASN A 133 5.02 -13.44 -4.65
C ASN A 133 5.79 -14.36 -5.63
N GLN A 134 5.46 -14.35 -6.93
CA GLN A 134 6.25 -15.08 -7.94
C GLN A 134 7.69 -14.57 -8.04
N LEU A 135 7.90 -13.27 -7.93
CA LEU A 135 9.26 -12.70 -7.88
C LEU A 135 9.99 -13.12 -6.60
N ILE A 136 9.31 -13.15 -5.45
CA ILE A 136 9.88 -13.67 -4.20
C ILE A 136 10.31 -15.12 -4.38
N ASP A 137 9.44 -15.96 -4.92
CA ASP A 137 9.71 -17.39 -5.15
C ASP A 137 10.88 -17.63 -6.11
N SER A 138 11.12 -16.69 -7.05
CA SER A 138 12.28 -16.71 -7.94
C SER A 138 13.57 -16.17 -7.30
N GLY A 139 13.53 -15.77 -6.03
CA GLY A 139 14.67 -15.23 -5.30
C GLY A 139 14.87 -13.71 -5.45
N TYR A 140 13.94 -12.99 -6.08
CA TYR A 140 14.03 -11.54 -6.20
C TYR A 140 13.86 -10.87 -4.83
N PRO A 141 14.73 -9.93 -4.44
CA PRO A 141 14.65 -9.31 -3.12
C PRO A 141 13.44 -8.38 -3.00
N VAL A 142 12.65 -8.59 -1.94
CA VAL A 142 11.48 -7.76 -1.61
C VAL A 142 11.56 -7.32 -0.16
N TYR A 143 11.34 -6.04 0.08
CA TYR A 143 11.42 -5.42 1.39
C TYR A 143 10.11 -4.73 1.76
N ALA A 144 9.77 -4.75 3.03
CA ALA A 144 8.78 -3.86 3.62
C ALA A 144 9.50 -2.71 4.33
N CYS A 145 9.03 -1.49 4.08
CA CYS A 145 9.41 -0.29 4.80
C CYS A 145 8.23 0.14 5.70
N GLU A 146 8.37 -0.07 7.01
CA GLU A 146 7.43 0.47 7.99
C GLU A 146 7.54 1.99 8.02
N ILE A 147 6.47 2.69 7.63
CA ILE A 147 6.50 4.14 7.48
C ILE A 147 6.54 4.82 8.85
N LYS A 148 7.60 5.59 9.09
CA LYS A 148 7.83 6.34 10.34
C LYS A 148 7.15 7.71 10.27
N ASN A 149 6.76 8.21 11.45
CA ASN A 149 6.18 9.55 11.62
C ASN A 149 5.01 9.82 10.66
N GLY A 150 4.15 8.83 10.49
CA GLY A 150 3.04 8.90 9.55
C GLY A 150 1.71 8.47 10.16
N LYS A 151 0.63 9.03 9.61
CA LYS A 151 -0.73 8.61 9.87
C LYS A 151 -1.36 8.12 8.56
N TYR A 152 -1.91 6.93 8.61
CA TYR A 152 -2.61 6.30 7.49
C TYR A 152 -4.04 6.83 7.37
N TYR A 153 -4.48 7.03 6.14
CA TYR A 153 -5.83 7.47 5.78
C TYR A 153 -6.38 6.58 4.67
N ASP A 154 -7.50 5.91 4.96
CA ASP A 154 -8.26 5.09 4.01
C ASP A 154 -9.39 5.94 3.42
N THR A 155 -9.16 6.54 2.26
CA THR A 155 -10.17 7.35 1.57
C THR A 155 -11.09 6.54 0.66
N GLY A 156 -10.85 5.25 0.51
CA GLY A 156 -11.75 4.28 -0.12
C GLY A 156 -12.98 3.96 0.75
N ASN A 157 -12.83 4.05 2.07
CA ASN A 157 -13.94 3.96 3.01
C ASN A 157 -14.66 5.30 3.14
N LYS A 158 -15.97 5.35 2.88
CA LYS A 158 -16.76 6.60 2.86
C LYS A 158 -16.71 7.36 4.19
N THR A 159 -16.79 6.65 5.32
CA THR A 159 -16.73 7.27 6.66
C THR A 159 -15.34 7.82 6.95
N GLU A 160 -14.29 7.05 6.67
CA GLU A 160 -12.90 7.47 6.86
C GLU A 160 -12.54 8.63 5.91
N TYR A 161 -13.07 8.63 4.68
CA TYR A 161 -12.94 9.77 3.77
C TYR A 161 -13.48 11.07 4.38
N LEU A 162 -14.71 11.03 4.90
CA LEU A 162 -15.32 12.21 5.53
C LEU A 162 -14.53 12.68 6.77
N LYS A 163 -14.07 11.76 7.61
CA LYS A 163 -13.19 12.09 8.74
C LYS A 163 -11.88 12.72 8.26
N THR A 164 -11.29 12.19 7.20
CA THR A 164 -10.07 12.73 6.60
C THR A 164 -10.28 14.16 6.09
N VAL A 165 -11.37 14.41 5.37
CA VAL A 165 -11.71 15.76 4.88
C VAL A 165 -11.83 16.75 6.05
N ILE A 166 -12.55 16.37 7.11
CA ILE A 166 -12.72 17.21 8.30
C ILE A 166 -11.37 17.48 8.97
N GLU A 167 -10.55 16.46 9.18
CA GLU A 167 -9.25 16.58 9.84
C GLU A 167 -8.30 17.51 9.06
N PHE A 168 -8.21 17.33 7.74
CA PHE A 168 -7.39 18.20 6.90
C PHE A 168 -7.93 19.63 6.84
N ALA A 169 -9.26 19.81 6.77
CA ALA A 169 -9.89 21.12 6.78
C ALA A 169 -9.62 21.87 8.08
N LEU A 170 -9.69 21.18 9.24
CA LEU A 170 -9.43 21.77 10.56
C LEU A 170 -7.96 22.21 10.76
N ASN A 171 -7.03 21.65 10.00
CA ASN A 171 -5.60 21.94 10.08
C ASN A 171 -5.08 22.77 8.91
N HIS A 172 -5.92 23.08 7.91
CA HIS A 172 -5.49 23.83 6.74
C HIS A 172 -5.26 25.33 7.08
N PRO A 173 -4.15 25.94 6.65
CA PRO A 173 -3.83 27.33 7.02
C PRO A 173 -4.88 28.34 6.55
N ASP A 174 -5.48 28.14 5.38
CA ASP A 174 -6.34 29.17 4.77
C ASP A 174 -7.78 29.15 5.28
N PHE A 175 -8.33 27.98 5.66
CA PHE A 175 -9.76 27.86 5.99
C PHE A 175 -10.06 27.14 7.31
N SER A 176 -9.05 26.80 8.10
CA SER A 176 -9.27 26.11 9.39
C SER A 176 -10.12 26.93 10.36
N LYS A 177 -10.00 28.27 10.33
CA LYS A 177 -10.78 29.16 11.19
C LYS A 177 -12.28 29.07 10.87
N ASP A 178 -12.62 29.20 9.60
CA ASP A 178 -14.00 29.20 9.12
C ASP A 178 -14.67 27.85 9.36
N ILE A 179 -13.94 26.75 9.10
CA ILE A 179 -14.43 25.39 9.35
C ILE A 179 -14.67 25.13 10.85
N LYS A 180 -13.75 25.59 11.72
CA LYS A 180 -13.94 25.47 13.17
C LYS A 180 -15.16 26.23 13.68
N GLU A 181 -15.39 27.43 13.14
CA GLU A 181 -16.56 28.26 13.47
C GLU A 181 -17.85 27.58 12.99
N TYR A 182 -17.88 27.10 11.75
CA TYR A 182 -19.00 26.36 11.18
C TYR A 182 -19.36 25.13 12.02
N ILE A 183 -18.36 24.28 12.35
CA ILE A 183 -18.60 23.05 13.13
C ILE A 183 -19.15 23.36 14.54
N ARG A 184 -18.65 24.46 15.20
CA ARG A 184 -19.18 24.85 16.50
C ARG A 184 -20.65 25.30 16.46
N GLY A 185 -21.09 25.78 15.29
CA GLY A 185 -22.48 26.18 15.06
C GLY A 185 -23.43 25.00 14.72
N LEU A 186 -22.90 23.82 14.42
CA LEU A 186 -23.71 22.63 14.16
C LEU A 186 -24.35 22.13 15.46
N ARG A 187 -25.67 21.86 15.41
CA ARG A 187 -26.37 21.14 16.46
C ARG A 187 -26.21 19.65 16.15
N LEU A 188 -25.40 18.99 16.98
CA LEU A 188 -25.28 17.54 16.96
C LEU A 188 -26.35 17.00 17.91
N GLU A 189 -27.38 16.35 17.36
CA GLU A 189 -28.42 15.66 18.13
C GLU A 189 -27.88 14.35 18.72
#